data_e961941048e9ac0be793404a52792670
#
_entry.id   e961941048e9ac0be793404a52792670
#
_cell.length_a   1.000
_cell.length_b   1.000
_cell.length_c   1.000
_cell.angle_alpha   90.00
_cell.angle_beta   90.00
_cell.angle_gamma   90.00
#
_symmetry.space_group_name_H-M   'P 1'
#
loop_
_entity.id
_entity.type
_entity.pdbx_description
1 polymer ?
#
loop_
_entity_poly.entity_id
_entity_poly.type
_entity_poly.pdbx_seq_one_letter_code
_entity_poly.pdbx_strand_id
1 'polypeptide(L)'
;DELELFLEDIADICMEIGWASMPIHRSNIMPVQGVQITPAGSESIWLTFLPNGRLYEPTHFIFTRHPDKEVVDEEKHKRIFTKTQYAGVDTHMAIIKFFRYLRMRYFEDFELRDDSQYWETNDISVCLKNFGVIDQDLYGLPGIFESLEDDEEDGDDDSAADRMDEALLGRGGFGINLN
;
A
#
# COMPACT_ATOMS: atom_id res chain seq x y z
N ASP A 1 5.21 -21.13 9.61
CA ASP A 1 5.56 -19.95 10.41
C ASP A 1 4.62 -18.81 9.99
N GLU A 2 4.14 -18.00 10.93
CA GLU A 2 3.19 -16.90 10.63
C GLU A 2 3.75 -15.92 9.60
N LEU A 3 5.04 -15.62 9.69
CA LEU A 3 5.70 -14.75 8.72
C LEU A 3 5.76 -15.38 7.32
N GLU A 4 5.94 -16.67 7.21
CA GLU A 4 5.94 -17.39 5.94
C GLU A 4 4.56 -17.30 5.27
N LEU A 5 3.50 -17.56 6.02
CA LEU A 5 2.11 -17.41 5.55
C LEU A 5 1.80 -15.98 5.12
N PHE A 6 2.27 -14.99 5.88
CA PHE A 6 2.15 -13.57 5.53
C PHE A 6 2.86 -13.24 4.22
N LEU A 7 4.08 -13.73 4.02
CA LEU A 7 4.86 -13.47 2.81
C LEU A 7 4.26 -14.18 1.58
N GLU A 8 3.76 -15.40 1.74
CA GLU A 8 3.07 -16.14 0.67
C GLU A 8 1.80 -15.42 0.24
N ASP A 9 0.98 -14.98 1.20
CA ASP A 9 -0.27 -14.26 0.91
C ASP A 9 -0.01 -12.94 0.18
N ILE A 10 1.00 -12.18 0.60
CA ILE A 10 1.39 -10.95 -0.11
C ILE A 10 1.89 -11.25 -1.52
N ALA A 11 2.70 -12.27 -1.69
CA ALA A 11 3.21 -12.64 -3.01
C ALA A 11 2.08 -13.01 -3.97
N ASP A 12 1.09 -13.75 -3.49
CA ASP A 12 -0.09 -14.13 -4.25
C ASP A 12 -0.94 -12.91 -4.64
N ILE A 13 -1.20 -12.00 -3.68
CA ILE A 13 -1.92 -10.75 -3.96
C ILE A 13 -1.17 -9.94 -5.02
N CYS A 14 0.12 -9.73 -4.84
CA CYS A 14 0.93 -8.98 -5.80
C CYS A 14 0.90 -9.59 -7.20
N MET A 15 0.93 -10.93 -7.29
CA MET A 15 0.85 -11.63 -8.56
C MET A 15 -0.51 -11.42 -9.24
N GLU A 16 -1.61 -11.49 -8.49
CA GLU A 16 -2.97 -11.31 -9.01
C GLU A 16 -3.20 -9.90 -9.55
N ILE A 17 -2.68 -8.87 -8.86
CA ILE A 17 -2.86 -7.46 -9.27
C ILE A 17 -1.74 -6.92 -10.17
N GLY A 18 -0.73 -7.74 -10.49
CA GLY A 18 0.37 -7.35 -11.36
C GLY A 18 1.41 -6.44 -10.70
N TRP A 19 1.53 -6.44 -9.37
CA TRP A 19 2.60 -5.71 -8.68
C TRP A 19 3.86 -6.56 -8.55
N ALA A 20 5.02 -5.95 -8.73
CA ALA A 20 6.27 -6.63 -8.48
C ALA A 20 6.48 -6.81 -6.96
N SER A 21 6.88 -8.02 -6.55
CA SER A 21 7.26 -8.32 -5.17
C SER A 21 8.61 -9.04 -5.13
N MET A 22 9.43 -8.73 -4.13
CA MET A 22 10.74 -9.32 -3.93
C MET A 22 10.92 -9.69 -2.44
N PRO A 23 11.13 -10.96 -2.12
CA PRO A 23 11.39 -11.35 -0.74
C PRO A 23 12.74 -10.80 -0.25
N ILE A 24 12.79 -10.36 0.99
CA ILE A 24 13.98 -9.88 1.68
C ILE A 24 14.35 -10.91 2.74
N HIS A 25 15.53 -11.48 2.58
CA HIS A 25 16.05 -12.47 3.51
C HIS A 25 17.05 -11.85 4.48
N ARG A 26 16.95 -12.27 5.74
CA ARG A 26 17.91 -11.86 6.76
C ARG A 26 19.33 -12.30 6.42
N SER A 27 20.29 -11.40 6.61
CA SER A 27 21.71 -11.65 6.43
C SER A 27 22.53 -10.93 7.51
N ASN A 28 23.84 -11.15 7.52
CA ASN A 28 24.74 -10.44 8.44
C ASN A 28 24.81 -8.92 8.18
N ILE A 29 24.44 -8.49 6.97
CA ILE A 29 24.46 -7.07 6.59
C ILE A 29 23.07 -6.45 6.71
N MET A 30 22.03 -7.27 6.61
CA MET A 30 20.63 -6.83 6.67
C MET A 30 19.87 -7.69 7.67
N PRO A 31 19.70 -7.21 8.91
CA PRO A 31 19.10 -8.00 10.00
C PRO A 31 17.57 -8.09 9.93
N VAL A 32 16.96 -7.59 8.85
CA VAL A 32 15.51 -7.65 8.61
C VAL A 32 15.15 -8.74 7.61
N GLN A 33 13.90 -9.20 7.69
CA GLN A 33 13.29 -10.09 6.71
C GLN A 33 11.87 -9.62 6.39
N GLY A 34 11.38 -9.93 5.20
CA GLY A 34 10.06 -9.48 4.76
C GLY A 34 9.95 -9.44 3.25
N VAL A 35 9.29 -8.42 2.72
CA VAL A 35 9.06 -8.24 1.30
C VAL A 35 9.17 -6.78 0.90
N GLN A 36 9.74 -6.53 -0.27
CA GLN A 36 9.62 -5.27 -1.00
C GLN A 36 8.51 -5.44 -2.04
N ILE A 37 7.58 -4.51 -2.07
CA ILE A 37 6.48 -4.46 -3.03
C ILE A 37 6.64 -3.20 -3.85
N THR A 38 6.44 -3.29 -5.16
CA THR A 38 6.54 -2.12 -6.05
C THR A 38 5.25 -2.00 -6.87
N PRO A 39 4.27 -1.21 -6.39
CA PRO A 39 3.10 -0.87 -7.18
C PRO A 39 3.45 -0.06 -8.42
N ALA A 40 2.65 -0.16 -9.47
CA ALA A 40 2.90 0.57 -10.71
C ALA A 40 2.95 2.09 -10.45
N GLY A 41 4.01 2.75 -10.90
CA GLY A 41 4.19 4.20 -10.77
C GLY A 41 4.45 4.74 -9.36
N SER A 42 4.50 3.88 -8.33
CA SER A 42 4.75 4.25 -6.93
C SER A 42 6.19 3.97 -6.50
N GLU A 43 6.61 4.60 -5.41
CA GLU A 43 7.78 4.14 -4.68
C GLU A 43 7.53 2.76 -4.08
N SER A 44 8.62 1.99 -3.89
CA SER A 44 8.52 0.66 -3.26
C SER A 44 8.09 0.74 -1.81
N ILE A 45 7.27 -0.21 -1.40
CA ILE A 45 6.81 -0.42 -0.04
C ILE A 45 7.66 -1.54 0.58
N TRP A 46 8.26 -1.28 1.74
CA TRP A 46 9.14 -2.22 2.42
C TRP A 46 8.45 -2.79 3.67
N LEU A 47 7.79 -3.94 3.54
CA LEU A 47 7.22 -4.66 4.67
C LEU A 47 8.28 -5.59 5.26
N THR A 48 9.18 -5.03 6.05
CA THR A 48 10.32 -5.73 6.62
C THR A 48 10.35 -5.65 8.14
N PHE A 49 10.78 -6.72 8.77
CA PHE A 49 10.70 -6.91 10.21
C PHE A 49 12.04 -7.33 10.80
N LEU A 50 12.36 -6.78 11.96
CA LEU A 50 13.46 -7.23 12.82
C LEU A 50 13.17 -8.62 13.42
N PRO A 51 14.17 -9.31 13.99
CA PRO A 51 14.00 -10.60 14.68
C PRO A 51 12.94 -10.62 15.79
N ASN A 52 12.65 -9.46 16.36
CA ASN A 52 11.64 -9.30 17.41
C ASN A 52 10.22 -9.02 16.87
N GLY A 53 10.02 -9.15 15.55
CA GLY A 53 8.73 -8.91 14.88
C GLY A 53 8.38 -7.45 14.64
N ARG A 54 9.22 -6.50 15.04
CA ARG A 54 8.95 -5.08 14.82
C ARG A 54 9.22 -4.69 13.38
N LEU A 55 8.30 -3.90 12.83
CA LEU A 55 8.47 -3.25 11.54
C LEU A 55 9.73 -2.38 11.55
N TYR A 56 10.54 -2.47 10.50
CA TYR A 56 11.75 -1.67 10.35
C TYR A 56 12.05 -1.40 8.88
N GLU A 57 12.22 -0.14 8.53
CA GLU A 57 12.54 0.31 7.19
C GLU A 57 14.03 0.08 6.89
N PRO A 58 14.38 -0.72 5.85
CA PRO A 58 15.75 -1.21 5.66
C PRO A 58 16.69 -0.23 4.97
N THR A 59 16.23 0.94 4.51
CA THR A 59 17.05 1.89 3.72
C THR A 59 18.34 2.28 4.44
N HIS A 60 18.30 2.33 5.79
CA HIS A 60 19.51 2.57 6.57
C HIS A 60 20.62 1.54 6.26
N PHE A 61 20.30 0.26 6.15
CA PHE A 61 21.28 -0.79 5.86
C PHE A 61 21.75 -0.77 4.41
N ILE A 62 20.88 -0.35 3.49
CA ILE A 62 21.17 -0.30 2.06
C ILE A 62 22.17 0.83 1.76
N PHE A 63 22.04 1.97 2.44
CA PHE A 63 22.84 3.16 2.18
C PHE A 63 24.04 3.35 3.12
N THR A 64 24.04 2.74 4.31
CA THR A 64 25.18 2.79 5.22
C THR A 64 26.02 1.54 5.06
N ARG A 65 27.21 1.67 4.43
CA ARG A 65 28.19 0.58 4.26
C ARG A 65 28.92 0.17 5.57
N HIS A 66 28.35 0.44 6.73
CA HIS A 66 28.97 0.13 8.01
C HIS A 66 28.11 -0.88 8.79
N PRO A 67 28.41 -2.20 8.67
CA PRO A 67 27.69 -3.24 9.38
C PRO A 67 27.88 -3.21 10.92
N ASP A 68 28.89 -2.47 11.41
CA ASP A 68 29.29 -2.47 12.82
C ASP A 68 28.53 -1.45 13.69
N LYS A 69 27.63 -0.66 13.13
CA LYS A 69 26.77 0.20 13.94
C LYS A 69 25.62 -0.65 14.46
N GLU A 70 25.51 -0.76 15.79
CA GLU A 70 24.29 -1.20 16.45
C GLU A 70 23.08 -0.62 15.72
N VAL A 71 22.08 -1.48 15.46
CA VAL A 71 20.81 -1.04 14.89
C VAL A 71 20.25 -0.01 15.88
N VAL A 72 20.49 1.24 15.59
CA VAL A 72 19.95 2.33 16.40
C VAL A 72 18.46 2.30 16.15
N ASP A 73 17.71 1.96 17.18
CA ASP A 73 16.24 1.92 17.20
C ASP A 73 15.70 3.36 17.16
N GLU A 74 16.06 4.06 16.08
CA GLU A 74 15.58 5.42 15.84
C GLU A 74 14.11 5.36 15.43
N GLU A 75 13.29 6.20 16.02
CA GLU A 75 11.85 6.32 15.75
C GLU A 75 11.52 6.41 14.26
N LYS A 76 12.39 7.05 13.46
CA LYS A 76 12.21 7.20 12.01
C LYS A 76 12.21 5.88 11.24
N HIS A 77 12.88 4.83 11.76
CA HIS A 77 12.95 3.52 11.10
C HIS A 77 11.81 2.57 11.49
N LYS A 78 10.99 2.96 12.46
CA LYS A 78 9.79 2.20 12.88
C LYS A 78 8.58 2.47 11.97
N ARG A 79 8.74 3.29 10.95
CA ARG A 79 7.69 3.68 10.01
C ARG A 79 8.12 3.36 8.61
N ILE A 80 7.17 2.91 7.80
CA ILE A 80 7.32 2.83 6.35
C ILE A 80 6.74 4.10 5.78
N PHE A 81 7.43 4.67 4.82
CA PHE A 81 6.95 5.81 4.05
C PHE A 81 6.99 5.44 2.57
N THR A 82 5.91 5.75 1.84
CA THR A 82 5.86 5.60 0.39
C THR A 82 5.14 6.78 -0.23
N LYS A 83 5.67 7.25 -1.36
CA LYS A 83 5.04 8.32 -2.14
C LYS A 83 4.22 7.72 -3.26
N THR A 84 2.93 8.00 -3.24
CA THR A 84 1.96 7.54 -4.22
C THR A 84 1.47 8.65 -5.15
N GLN A 85 1.88 9.89 -4.89
CA GLN A 85 1.40 11.08 -5.61
C GLN A 85 1.60 11.04 -7.13
N TYR A 86 2.57 10.26 -7.61
CA TYR A 86 2.84 10.11 -9.05
C TYR A 86 2.24 8.84 -9.66
N ALA A 87 1.71 7.96 -8.82
CA ALA A 87 1.11 6.70 -9.25
C ALA A 87 -0.36 6.83 -9.68
N GLY A 88 -0.95 8.00 -9.41
CA GLY A 88 -2.37 8.23 -9.64
C GLY A 88 -3.25 7.77 -8.48
N VAL A 89 -4.49 8.25 -8.51
CA VAL A 89 -5.49 8.00 -7.44
C VAL A 89 -5.84 6.51 -7.36
N ASP A 90 -5.99 5.85 -8.49
CA ASP A 90 -6.37 4.44 -8.57
C ASP A 90 -5.33 3.52 -7.91
N THR A 91 -4.06 3.65 -8.25
CA THR A 91 -2.98 2.91 -7.57
C THR A 91 -2.91 3.25 -6.07
N HIS A 92 -3.13 4.51 -5.71
CA HIS A 92 -3.17 4.90 -4.30
C HIS A 92 -4.32 4.21 -3.55
N MET A 93 -5.52 4.19 -4.11
CA MET A 93 -6.67 3.49 -3.51
C MET A 93 -6.40 1.98 -3.37
N ALA A 94 -5.79 1.35 -4.39
CA ALA A 94 -5.38 -0.05 -4.31
C ALA A 94 -4.41 -0.31 -3.14
N ILE A 95 -3.41 0.57 -2.95
CA ILE A 95 -2.46 0.50 -1.82
C ILE A 95 -3.20 0.62 -0.48
N ILE A 96 -4.14 1.55 -0.36
CA ILE A 96 -4.93 1.71 0.88
C ILE A 96 -5.80 0.48 1.16
N LYS A 97 -6.46 -0.10 0.14
CA LYS A 97 -7.23 -1.34 0.27
C LYS A 97 -6.34 -2.50 0.72
N PHE A 98 -5.17 -2.64 0.12
CA PHE A 98 -4.17 -3.64 0.52
C PHE A 98 -3.76 -3.49 2.00
N PHE A 99 -3.47 -2.28 2.47
CA PHE A 99 -3.13 -2.06 3.88
C PHE A 99 -4.30 -2.30 4.83
N ARG A 100 -5.54 -2.01 4.42
CA ARG A 100 -6.73 -2.39 5.20
C ARG A 100 -6.81 -3.89 5.40
N TYR A 101 -6.60 -4.66 4.32
CA TYR A 101 -6.55 -6.12 4.40
C TYR A 101 -5.46 -6.60 5.36
N LEU A 102 -4.22 -6.12 5.20
CA LEU A 102 -3.11 -6.51 6.08
C LEU A 102 -3.39 -6.20 7.56
N ARG A 103 -3.93 -5.00 7.84
CA ARG A 103 -4.32 -4.62 9.19
C ARG A 103 -5.28 -5.63 9.81
N MET A 104 -6.31 -6.01 9.07
CA MET A 104 -7.36 -6.88 9.60
C MET A 104 -6.89 -8.33 9.74
N ARG A 105 -5.98 -8.77 8.89
CA ARG A 105 -5.56 -10.16 8.82
C ARG A 105 -4.39 -10.48 9.73
N TYR A 106 -3.45 -9.53 9.89
CA TYR A 106 -2.13 -9.80 10.46
C TYR A 106 -1.70 -8.88 11.60
N PHE A 107 -2.29 -7.70 11.73
CA PHE A 107 -1.80 -6.70 12.68
C PHE A 107 -2.88 -6.28 13.67
N GLU A 108 -2.64 -6.48 14.97
CA GLU A 108 -3.50 -5.96 16.05
C GLU A 108 -3.28 -4.46 16.23
N ASP A 109 -2.01 -4.03 16.23
CA ASP A 109 -1.61 -2.63 16.33
C ASP A 109 -1.10 -2.13 14.98
N PHE A 110 -1.92 -1.37 14.27
CA PHE A 110 -1.59 -0.81 12.97
C PHE A 110 -2.04 0.64 12.89
N GLU A 111 -1.10 1.52 12.65
CA GLU A 111 -1.35 2.94 12.41
C GLU A 111 -0.91 3.31 11.00
N LEU A 112 -1.80 3.92 10.22
CA LEU A 112 -1.51 4.45 8.90
C LEU A 112 -1.96 5.90 8.85
N ARG A 113 -1.12 6.76 8.29
CA ARG A 113 -1.45 8.15 7.98
C ARG A 113 -1.49 8.31 6.48
N ASP A 114 -2.61 8.80 5.99
CA ASP A 114 -2.87 9.04 4.59
C ASP A 114 -3.19 10.51 4.34
N ASP A 115 -2.34 11.19 3.57
CA ASP A 115 -2.52 12.60 3.25
C ASP A 115 -3.72 12.83 2.31
N SER A 116 -4.18 11.79 1.59
CA SER A 116 -5.40 11.84 0.77
C SER A 116 -6.68 11.74 1.59
N GLN A 117 -6.60 11.31 2.84
CA GLN A 117 -7.72 10.99 3.73
C GLN A 117 -8.63 9.82 3.24
N TYR A 118 -8.21 9.06 2.24
CA TYR A 118 -8.98 7.91 1.78
C TYR A 118 -8.97 6.76 2.81
N TRP A 119 -7.88 6.63 3.59
CA TRP A 119 -7.81 5.67 4.69
C TRP A 119 -8.89 5.90 5.74
N GLU A 120 -9.13 7.15 6.12
CA GLU A 120 -10.07 7.53 7.18
C GLU A 120 -11.50 7.56 6.68
N THR A 121 -11.73 8.06 5.46
CA THR A 121 -13.08 8.38 4.97
C THR A 121 -13.69 7.28 4.11
N ASN A 122 -12.85 6.52 3.40
CA ASN A 122 -13.28 5.62 2.32
C ASN A 122 -14.09 6.34 1.22
N ASP A 123 -13.87 7.64 1.06
CA ASP A 123 -14.60 8.49 0.12
C ASP A 123 -13.67 8.88 -1.04
N ILE A 124 -14.01 8.39 -2.22
CA ILE A 124 -13.26 8.66 -3.46
C ILE A 124 -13.23 10.15 -3.76
N SER A 125 -14.33 10.88 -3.50
CA SER A 125 -14.41 12.31 -3.77
C SER A 125 -13.41 13.10 -2.91
N VAL A 126 -13.23 12.70 -1.65
CA VAL A 126 -12.23 13.28 -0.76
C VAL A 126 -10.82 12.98 -1.26
N CYS A 127 -10.58 11.74 -1.67
CA CYS A 127 -9.31 11.31 -2.24
C CYS A 127 -8.94 12.14 -3.49
N LEU A 128 -9.83 12.21 -4.47
CA LEU A 128 -9.66 12.96 -5.72
C LEU A 128 -9.37 14.43 -5.46
N LYS A 129 -10.09 15.05 -4.52
CA LYS A 129 -9.86 16.43 -4.10
C LYS A 129 -8.45 16.63 -3.53
N ASN A 130 -8.03 15.76 -2.62
CA ASN A 130 -6.73 15.89 -1.97
C ASN A 130 -5.57 15.55 -2.90
N PHE A 131 -5.81 14.76 -3.94
CA PHE A 131 -4.85 14.56 -5.04
C PHE A 131 -4.79 15.75 -6.03
N GLY A 132 -5.68 16.74 -5.89
CA GLY A 132 -5.77 17.88 -6.80
C GLY A 132 -6.32 17.54 -8.19
N VAL A 133 -7.01 16.41 -8.33
CA VAL A 133 -7.66 15.98 -9.58
C VAL A 133 -8.96 16.77 -9.80
N ILE A 134 -9.63 17.15 -8.71
CA ILE A 134 -10.85 17.97 -8.73
C ILE A 134 -10.54 19.32 -8.10
N ASP A 135 -10.71 20.39 -8.86
CA ASP A 135 -10.57 21.75 -8.36
C ASP A 135 -11.68 22.07 -7.34
N GLN A 136 -11.33 22.73 -6.24
CA GLN A 136 -12.29 23.01 -5.16
C GLN A 136 -13.50 23.83 -5.63
N ASP A 137 -13.36 24.63 -6.67
CA ASP A 137 -14.40 25.47 -7.22
C ASP A 137 -15.44 24.70 -8.07
N LEU A 138 -15.15 23.46 -8.45
CA LEU A 138 -16.04 22.57 -9.23
C LEU A 138 -16.97 21.73 -8.33
N TYR A 139 -16.76 21.72 -7.01
CA TYR A 139 -17.63 21.04 -6.06
C TYR A 139 -19.02 21.72 -6.03
N GLY A 140 -19.96 21.12 -6.72
CA GLY A 140 -21.34 21.59 -6.76
C GLY A 140 -21.96 21.69 -8.15
N LEU A 141 -21.21 21.38 -9.19
CA LEU A 141 -21.79 21.27 -10.53
C LEU A 141 -22.29 19.84 -10.78
N PRO A 142 -23.60 19.63 -10.99
CA PRO A 142 -24.15 18.32 -11.35
C PRO A 142 -23.52 17.84 -12.66
N GLY A 143 -23.05 16.60 -12.71
CA GLY A 143 -22.55 15.96 -13.93
C GLY A 143 -21.01 15.88 -14.10
N ILE A 144 -20.21 16.43 -13.19
CA ILE A 144 -18.74 16.31 -13.30
C ILE A 144 -18.30 14.88 -13.04
N PHE A 145 -18.96 14.15 -12.14
CA PHE A 145 -18.67 12.74 -11.91
C PHE A 145 -19.05 11.86 -13.11
N GLU A 146 -20.16 12.16 -13.79
CA GLU A 146 -20.54 11.45 -15.02
C GLU A 146 -19.52 11.68 -16.15
N SER A 147 -18.88 12.86 -16.23
CA SER A 147 -17.89 13.15 -17.28
C SER A 147 -16.50 12.56 -16.99
N LEU A 148 -16.19 12.20 -15.74
CA LEU A 148 -14.95 11.49 -15.38
C LEU A 148 -15.08 9.98 -15.63
N GLU A 149 -16.31 9.45 -15.64
CA GLU A 149 -16.60 8.07 -16.03
C GLU A 149 -16.63 7.87 -17.54
N ASP A 150 -16.90 8.93 -18.32
CA ASP A 150 -17.01 8.87 -19.79
C ASP A 150 -15.67 9.02 -20.55
N ASP A 151 -14.58 9.42 -19.88
CA ASP A 151 -13.22 9.51 -20.47
C ASP A 151 -12.43 8.19 -20.36
N GLU A 152 -13.05 7.11 -19.89
CA GLU A 152 -12.49 5.77 -20.05
C GLU A 152 -12.58 5.39 -21.54
N GLU A 153 -11.49 5.60 -22.26
CA GLU A 153 -11.26 4.92 -23.54
C GLU A 153 -11.56 3.43 -23.37
N ASP A 154 -12.38 2.88 -24.28
CA ASP A 154 -12.73 1.47 -24.44
C ASP A 154 -11.49 0.53 -24.36
N GLY A 155 -11.02 0.27 -23.20
CA GLY A 155 -10.07 -0.77 -22.81
C GLY A 155 -10.63 -1.49 -21.60
N ASP A 156 -10.86 -2.80 -21.75
CA ASP A 156 -11.14 -3.78 -20.68
C ASP A 156 -9.99 -3.85 -19.65
N ASP A 157 -9.49 -2.73 -19.17
CA ASP A 157 -8.39 -2.66 -18.22
C ASP A 157 -8.99 -2.30 -16.85
N ASP A 158 -9.42 -3.34 -16.12
CA ASP A 158 -9.87 -3.21 -14.73
C ASP A 158 -8.90 -2.34 -13.93
N SER A 159 -9.42 -1.35 -13.22
CA SER A 159 -8.60 -0.44 -12.42
C SER A 159 -7.75 -1.22 -11.39
N ALA A 160 -6.62 -0.67 -10.97
CA ALA A 160 -5.80 -1.31 -9.95
C ALA A 160 -6.56 -1.48 -8.63
N ALA A 161 -7.48 -0.56 -8.34
CA ALA A 161 -8.36 -0.63 -7.17
C ALA A 161 -9.38 -1.77 -7.28
N ASP A 162 -9.94 -2.03 -8.47
CA ASP A 162 -10.89 -3.12 -8.71
C ASP A 162 -10.19 -4.47 -8.70
N ARG A 163 -9.04 -4.59 -9.35
CA ARG A 163 -8.19 -5.81 -9.26
C ARG A 163 -7.81 -6.12 -7.82
N MET A 164 -7.54 -5.11 -7.00
CA MET A 164 -7.27 -5.32 -5.58
C MET A 164 -8.49 -5.86 -4.84
N ASP A 165 -9.69 -5.32 -5.09
CA ASP A 165 -10.91 -5.83 -4.48
C ASP A 165 -11.16 -7.29 -4.86
N GLU A 166 -10.99 -7.67 -6.11
CA GLU A 166 -11.12 -9.06 -6.57
C GLU A 166 -10.10 -9.99 -5.90
N ALA A 167 -8.82 -9.59 -5.86
CA ALA A 167 -7.77 -10.36 -5.21
C ALA A 167 -8.03 -10.58 -3.71
N LEU A 168 -8.72 -9.66 -3.04
CA LEU A 168 -9.02 -9.74 -1.61
C LEU A 168 -10.32 -10.50 -1.29
N LEU A 169 -11.31 -10.53 -2.20
CA LEU A 169 -12.60 -11.19 -1.99
C LEU A 169 -12.49 -12.68 -1.67
N GLY A 170 -11.52 -13.37 -2.27
CA GLY A 170 -11.30 -14.80 -2.06
C GLY A 170 -10.57 -15.18 -0.76
N ARG A 171 -9.97 -14.22 -0.05
CA ARG A 171 -8.98 -14.48 1.02
C ARG A 171 -9.53 -14.43 2.44
N GLY A 172 -10.82 -14.33 2.62
CA GLY A 172 -11.49 -14.40 3.93
C GLY A 172 -12.47 -13.27 4.15
N GLY A 173 -13.70 -13.55 3.86
CA GLY A 173 -14.91 -13.03 4.50
C GLY A 173 -15.00 -11.53 4.71
N PHE A 174 -14.70 -10.71 3.71
CA PHE A 174 -15.01 -9.29 3.77
C PHE A 174 -16.29 -8.98 3.02
N GLY A 175 -17.41 -9.02 3.75
CA GLY A 175 -18.49 -8.14 3.42
C GLY A 175 -18.05 -6.72 3.80
N ILE A 176 -17.48 -5.95 2.87
CA ILE A 176 -17.42 -4.51 3.02
C ILE A 176 -18.86 -4.05 2.93
N ASN A 177 -19.51 -3.83 4.09
CA ASN A 177 -20.77 -3.10 4.15
C ASN A 177 -20.45 -1.66 3.75
N LEU A 178 -20.57 -1.37 2.47
CA LEU A 178 -20.69 -0.02 1.96
C LEU A 178 -22.10 0.47 2.31
N ASN A 179 -22.26 1.08 3.48
CA ASN A 179 -23.39 1.95 3.81
C ASN A 179 -22.90 3.39 3.80
#